data_7424969ab753317f40054377c3d09082
#
_entry.id   7424969ab753317f40054377c3d09082
#
_cell.length_a   1.000
_cell.length_b   1.000
_cell.length_c   1.000
_cell.angle_alpha   90.00
_cell.angle_beta   90.00
_cell.angle_gamma   90.00
#
_symmetry.space_group_name_H-M   'P 1'
#
loop_
_entity.id
_entity.type
_entity.pdbx_description
1 polymer ?
#
loop_
_entity_poly.entity_id
_entity_poly.type
_entity_poly.pdbx_seq_one_letter_code
_entity_poly.pdbx_strand_id
1 'polypeptide(L)'
;LALEALGPTFVKLGQALSTRSDLFPDEYIDEFAKLQDNVPAFDSALAVQIIEKSLKKPLLEVFKSFDEVPMAAASIAQVHSAVLKNGDEVVVKVVRPNIQKVILRDIQLMEMIAHAVENYVSGGERLRPVEVVQEYRRTILSELDLTREAANGMQLKRNFEGSTEMYIPHIYMEYVCKDIMVMEK
;
A
#
# COMPACT_ATOMS: atom_id res chain seq x y z
N LEU A 1 17.95 0.47 10.11
CA LEU A 1 18.47 -0.38 9.02
C LEU A 1 18.69 0.45 7.74
N ALA A 2 19.62 0.01 6.85
CA ALA A 2 19.91 0.77 5.61
C ALA A 2 18.66 0.98 4.74
N LEU A 3 17.76 -0.02 4.67
CA LEU A 3 16.52 0.06 3.88
C LEU A 3 15.55 1.12 4.41
N GLU A 4 15.48 1.35 5.71
CA GLU A 4 14.66 2.42 6.31
C GLU A 4 15.17 3.81 5.92
N ALA A 5 16.48 3.99 5.87
CA ALA A 5 17.12 5.24 5.44
C ALA A 5 16.89 5.55 3.94
N LEU A 6 16.68 4.52 3.12
CA LEU A 6 16.38 4.64 1.69
C LEU A 6 14.92 4.99 1.39
N GLY A 7 14.04 4.82 2.37
CA GLY A 7 12.64 5.22 2.26
C GLY A 7 11.63 4.07 2.06
N PRO A 8 10.34 4.42 1.95
CA PRO A 8 9.23 3.47 2.02
C PRO A 8 9.24 2.39 0.93
N THR A 9 9.71 2.69 -0.27
CA THR A 9 9.83 1.71 -1.37
C THR A 9 10.80 0.59 -0.98
N PHE A 10 11.92 0.92 -0.33
CA PHE A 10 12.93 -0.06 0.08
C PHE A 10 12.50 -0.83 1.33
N VAL A 11 11.76 -0.21 2.23
CA VAL A 11 11.12 -0.91 3.37
C VAL A 11 10.15 -1.98 2.84
N LYS A 12 9.29 -1.63 1.90
CA LYS A 12 8.36 -2.58 1.26
C LYS A 12 9.09 -3.70 0.49
N LEU A 13 10.21 -3.39 -0.17
CA LEU A 13 11.05 -4.42 -0.78
C LEU A 13 11.57 -5.39 0.28
N GLY A 14 12.12 -4.90 1.39
CA GLY A 14 12.59 -5.75 2.48
C GLY A 14 11.49 -6.62 3.07
N GLN A 15 10.29 -6.06 3.27
CA GLN A 15 9.11 -6.83 3.70
C GLN A 15 8.72 -7.92 2.68
N ALA A 16 8.77 -7.64 1.39
CA ALA A 16 8.53 -8.66 0.36
C ALA A 16 9.62 -9.74 0.36
N LEU A 17 10.88 -9.37 0.59
CA LEU A 17 12.00 -10.32 0.68
C LEU A 17 11.97 -11.15 1.97
N SER A 18 11.34 -10.68 3.05
CA SER A 18 11.19 -11.45 4.30
C SER A 18 10.37 -12.73 4.15
N THR A 19 9.62 -12.87 3.06
CA THR A 19 8.87 -14.09 2.74
C THR A 19 9.61 -15.03 1.79
N ARG A 20 10.84 -14.68 1.39
CA ARG A 20 11.62 -15.39 0.37
C ARG A 20 12.83 -16.10 0.99
N SER A 21 12.56 -17.12 1.81
CA SER A 21 13.59 -17.99 2.41
C SER A 21 14.39 -18.80 1.38
N ASP A 22 13.95 -18.84 0.14
CA ASP A 22 14.66 -19.43 -0.99
C ASP A 22 15.84 -18.57 -1.48
N LEU A 23 15.83 -17.25 -1.19
CA LEU A 23 16.85 -16.30 -1.66
C LEU A 23 17.86 -15.90 -0.59
N PHE A 24 17.47 -15.91 0.68
CA PHE A 24 18.28 -15.38 1.79
C PHE A 24 18.34 -16.35 2.97
N PRO A 25 19.47 -16.42 3.68
CA PRO A 25 19.56 -17.10 4.97
C PRO A 25 18.58 -16.52 6.00
N ASP A 26 18.16 -17.35 6.96
CA ASP A 26 17.15 -17.01 7.97
C ASP A 26 17.51 -15.74 8.78
N GLU A 27 18.80 -15.50 9.04
CA GLU A 27 19.28 -14.30 9.72
C GLU A 27 18.88 -13.00 9.03
N TYR A 28 18.88 -12.97 7.68
CA TYR A 28 18.44 -11.81 6.90
C TYR A 28 16.92 -11.71 6.84
N ILE A 29 16.24 -12.85 6.75
CA ILE A 29 14.77 -12.93 6.78
C ILE A 29 14.23 -12.33 8.08
N ASP A 30 14.82 -12.70 9.21
CA ASP A 30 14.45 -12.18 10.53
C ASP A 30 14.68 -10.65 10.64
N GLU A 31 15.74 -10.14 10.03
CA GLU A 31 16.00 -8.69 10.00
C GLU A 31 15.02 -7.95 9.07
N PHE A 32 14.67 -8.53 7.92
CA PHE A 32 13.67 -7.95 7.02
C PHE A 32 12.27 -7.97 7.66
N ALA A 33 11.92 -9.00 8.43
CA ALA A 33 10.65 -9.08 9.13
C ALA A 33 10.46 -7.99 10.20
N LYS A 34 11.54 -7.41 10.71
CA LYS A 34 11.51 -6.29 11.67
C LYS A 34 11.23 -4.94 11.04
N LEU A 35 11.29 -4.83 9.70
CA LEU A 35 11.03 -3.58 9.00
C LEU A 35 9.57 -3.14 9.20
N GLN A 36 9.41 -1.97 9.78
CA GLN A 36 8.10 -1.39 10.06
C GLN A 36 7.74 -0.30 9.04
N ASP A 37 6.49 -0.28 8.66
CA ASP A 37 5.92 0.66 7.71
C ASP A 37 5.48 1.95 8.44
N ASN A 38 6.34 2.50 9.28
CA ASN A 38 6.04 3.68 10.10
C ASN A 38 6.50 4.95 9.37
N VAL A 39 5.65 5.44 8.49
CA VAL A 39 5.89 6.67 7.72
C VAL A 39 5.00 7.78 8.27
N PRO A 40 5.55 9.00 8.54
CA PRO A 40 4.74 10.12 8.99
C PRO A 40 3.53 10.38 8.07
N ALA A 41 2.42 10.79 8.66
CA ALA A 41 1.25 11.19 7.90
C ALA A 41 1.59 12.36 6.97
N PHE A 42 0.98 12.40 5.78
CA PHE A 42 1.04 13.58 4.93
C PHE A 42 -0.09 14.57 5.29
N ASP A 43 0.02 15.79 4.80
CA ASP A 43 -0.90 16.88 5.11
C ASP A 43 -2.36 16.48 4.82
N SER A 44 -3.21 16.64 5.83
CA SER A 44 -4.64 16.30 5.76
C SER A 44 -5.41 17.15 4.75
N ALA A 45 -4.99 18.40 4.52
CA ALA A 45 -5.57 19.21 3.46
C ALA A 45 -5.35 18.60 2.06
N LEU A 46 -4.20 17.94 1.83
CA LEU A 46 -3.97 17.17 0.60
C LEU A 46 -4.85 15.93 0.54
N ALA A 47 -5.08 15.24 1.67
CA ALA A 47 -5.99 14.11 1.71
C ALA A 47 -7.42 14.52 1.31
N VAL A 48 -7.92 15.62 1.87
CA VAL A 48 -9.24 16.18 1.52
C VAL A 48 -9.31 16.50 0.02
N GLN A 49 -8.29 17.19 -0.53
CA GLN A 49 -8.25 17.50 -1.96
C GLN A 49 -8.27 16.24 -2.84
N ILE A 50 -7.55 15.18 -2.45
CA ILE A 50 -7.55 13.91 -3.18
C ILE A 50 -8.94 13.27 -3.12
N ILE A 51 -9.60 13.26 -1.97
CA ILE A 51 -10.94 12.70 -1.79
C ILE A 51 -11.94 13.45 -2.68
N GLU A 52 -12.00 14.77 -2.59
CA GLU A 52 -12.93 15.61 -3.35
C GLU A 52 -12.72 15.48 -4.87
N LYS A 53 -11.45 15.49 -5.30
CA LYS A 53 -11.10 15.28 -6.70
C LYS A 53 -11.52 13.91 -7.20
N SER A 54 -11.32 12.87 -6.40
CA SER A 54 -11.61 11.49 -6.75
C SER A 54 -13.11 11.22 -6.81
N LEU A 55 -13.85 11.72 -5.84
CA LEU A 55 -15.32 11.59 -5.78
C LEU A 55 -16.05 12.60 -6.66
N LYS A 56 -15.36 13.65 -7.14
CA LYS A 56 -15.95 14.77 -7.88
C LYS A 56 -17.10 15.46 -7.12
N LYS A 57 -17.00 15.48 -5.81
CA LYS A 57 -17.98 16.06 -4.89
C LYS A 57 -17.24 16.69 -3.69
N PRO A 58 -17.77 17.79 -3.14
CA PRO A 58 -17.27 18.32 -1.86
C PRO A 58 -17.36 17.26 -0.75
N LEU A 59 -16.37 17.28 0.16
CA LEU A 59 -16.28 16.31 1.25
C LEU A 59 -17.59 16.23 2.06
N LEU A 60 -18.17 17.40 2.38
CA LEU A 60 -19.40 17.50 3.16
C LEU A 60 -20.67 17.07 2.43
N GLU A 61 -20.62 16.81 1.14
CA GLU A 61 -21.75 16.18 0.42
C GLU A 61 -21.77 14.66 0.60
N VAL A 62 -20.61 14.05 0.83
CA VAL A 62 -20.45 12.59 1.00
C VAL A 62 -20.48 12.21 2.48
N PHE A 63 -19.70 12.94 3.29
CA PHE A 63 -19.54 12.65 4.71
C PHE A 63 -20.33 13.64 5.57
N LYS A 64 -20.91 13.13 6.66
CA LYS A 64 -21.49 13.94 7.75
C LYS A 64 -20.39 14.56 8.61
N SER A 65 -19.32 13.78 8.84
CA SER A 65 -18.09 14.22 9.53
C SER A 65 -16.89 13.46 8.96
N PHE A 66 -15.74 14.11 8.99
CA PHE A 66 -14.45 13.56 8.57
C PHE A 66 -13.39 14.00 9.57
N ASP A 67 -12.62 13.07 10.08
CA ASP A 67 -11.51 13.35 10.98
C ASP A 67 -10.26 13.67 10.15
N GLU A 68 -9.78 14.90 10.25
CA GLU A 68 -8.57 15.33 9.55
C GLU A 68 -7.31 14.67 10.11
N VAL A 69 -7.33 14.24 11.38
CA VAL A 69 -6.21 13.50 11.96
C VAL A 69 -6.30 12.05 11.51
N PRO A 70 -5.33 11.55 10.75
CA PRO A 70 -5.36 10.15 10.29
C PRO A 70 -5.20 9.21 11.48
N MET A 71 -6.00 8.15 11.52
CA MET A 71 -5.88 7.11 12.55
C MET A 71 -4.71 6.16 12.29
N ALA A 72 -4.23 6.08 11.04
CA ALA A 72 -3.06 5.30 10.65
C ALA A 72 -2.40 5.91 9.41
N ALA A 73 -1.08 5.79 9.32
CA ALA A 73 -0.31 6.17 8.14
C ALA A 73 0.72 5.08 7.81
N ALA A 74 0.72 4.67 6.55
CA ALA A 74 1.63 3.67 6.00
C ALA A 74 2.46 4.24 4.84
N SER A 75 3.34 3.43 4.26
CA SER A 75 4.25 3.84 3.17
C SER A 75 3.52 4.44 1.97
N ILE A 76 2.39 3.87 1.56
CA ILE A 76 1.69 4.23 0.32
C ILE A 76 0.35 4.96 0.54
N ALA A 77 -0.22 4.90 1.74
CA ALA A 77 -1.54 5.46 2.04
C ALA A 77 -1.65 5.90 3.50
N GLN A 78 -2.66 6.70 3.81
CA GLN A 78 -3.14 6.94 5.17
C GLN A 78 -4.64 6.69 5.27
N VAL A 79 -5.11 6.48 6.50
CA VAL A 79 -6.50 6.11 6.80
C VAL A 79 -7.09 7.14 7.74
N HIS A 80 -8.26 7.67 7.38
CA HIS A 80 -9.03 8.61 8.18
C HIS A 80 -10.35 8.00 8.64
N SER A 81 -10.81 8.39 9.81
CA SER A 81 -12.17 8.07 10.29
C SER A 81 -13.18 9.06 9.71
N ALA A 82 -14.35 8.57 9.34
CA ALA A 82 -15.43 9.42 8.84
C ALA A 82 -16.80 8.83 9.16
N VAL A 83 -17.85 9.62 8.99
CA VAL A 83 -19.24 9.17 9.08
C VAL A 83 -19.94 9.55 7.77
N LEU A 84 -20.55 8.59 7.11
CA LEU A 84 -21.35 8.84 5.91
C LEU A 84 -22.66 9.61 6.21
N LYS A 85 -23.30 10.14 5.18
CA LYS A 85 -24.59 10.87 5.35
C LYS A 85 -25.71 9.98 5.90
N ASN A 86 -25.68 8.69 5.64
CA ASN A 86 -26.62 7.71 6.18
C ASN A 86 -26.39 7.36 7.65
N GLY A 87 -25.25 7.80 8.23
CA GLY A 87 -24.87 7.57 9.62
C GLY A 87 -23.86 6.42 9.82
N ASP A 88 -23.47 5.72 8.78
CA ASP A 88 -22.48 4.62 8.88
C ASP A 88 -21.12 5.18 9.26
N GLU A 89 -20.49 4.55 10.25
CA GLU A 89 -19.09 4.81 10.60
C GLU A 89 -18.17 4.08 9.62
N VAL A 90 -17.25 4.83 9.03
CA VAL A 90 -16.38 4.32 7.97
C VAL A 90 -14.93 4.75 8.18
N VAL A 91 -14.03 4.06 7.51
CA VAL A 91 -12.66 4.51 7.30
C VAL A 91 -12.45 4.84 5.83
N VAL A 92 -11.69 5.90 5.60
CA VAL A 92 -11.33 6.39 4.26
C VAL A 92 -9.83 6.21 4.09
N LYS A 93 -9.43 5.26 3.25
CA LYS A 93 -8.05 5.03 2.86
C LYS A 93 -7.72 5.92 1.67
N VAL A 94 -6.63 6.69 1.78
CA VAL A 94 -6.21 7.69 0.78
C VAL A 94 -4.77 7.43 0.40
N VAL A 95 -4.50 7.22 -0.90
CA VAL A 95 -3.15 7.02 -1.43
C VAL A 95 -2.35 8.31 -1.32
N ARG A 96 -1.07 8.21 -0.94
CA ARG A 96 -0.16 9.36 -0.82
C ARG A 96 -0.01 10.09 -2.16
N PRO A 97 -0.04 11.43 -2.17
CA PRO A 97 0.16 12.20 -3.39
C PRO A 97 1.55 11.94 -3.96
N ASN A 98 1.63 11.81 -5.30
CA ASN A 98 2.87 11.60 -6.05
C ASN A 98 3.67 10.33 -5.71
N ILE A 99 3.18 9.44 -4.86
CA ILE A 99 3.89 8.22 -4.43
C ILE A 99 4.27 7.33 -5.63
N GLN A 100 3.45 7.26 -6.66
CA GLN A 100 3.74 6.48 -7.86
C GLN A 100 5.03 6.97 -8.56
N LYS A 101 5.28 8.29 -8.61
CA LYS A 101 6.50 8.85 -9.21
C LYS A 101 7.74 8.48 -8.39
N VAL A 102 7.64 8.53 -7.07
CA VAL A 102 8.71 8.14 -6.16
C VAL A 102 9.05 6.66 -6.35
N ILE A 103 8.04 5.80 -6.29
CA ILE A 103 8.20 4.35 -6.46
C ILE A 103 8.82 4.02 -7.82
N LEU A 104 8.38 4.63 -8.91
CA LEU A 104 8.94 4.36 -10.24
C LEU A 104 10.41 4.75 -10.33
N ARG A 105 10.82 5.87 -9.74
CA ARG A 105 12.22 6.29 -9.69
C ARG A 105 13.07 5.32 -8.86
N ASP A 106 12.56 4.90 -7.71
CA ASP A 106 13.27 3.97 -6.83
C ASP A 106 13.42 2.59 -7.48
N ILE A 107 12.38 2.12 -8.20
CA ILE A 107 12.44 0.88 -8.99
C ILE A 107 13.51 0.97 -10.08
N GLN A 108 13.62 2.11 -10.78
CA GLN A 108 14.68 2.29 -11.79
C GLN A 108 16.08 2.15 -11.16
N LEU A 109 16.29 2.70 -9.97
CA LEU A 109 17.54 2.50 -9.24
C LEU A 109 17.77 1.03 -8.86
N MET A 110 16.73 0.34 -8.39
CA MET A 110 16.81 -1.09 -8.09
C MET A 110 17.13 -1.93 -9.32
N GLU A 111 16.52 -1.62 -10.48
CA GLU A 111 16.80 -2.30 -11.76
C GLU A 111 18.28 -2.09 -12.18
N MET A 112 18.82 -0.88 -12.02
CA MET A 112 20.24 -0.62 -12.29
C MET A 112 21.17 -1.43 -11.39
N ILE A 113 20.87 -1.50 -10.09
CA ILE A 113 21.65 -2.29 -9.13
C ILE A 113 21.53 -3.79 -9.46
N ALA A 114 20.33 -4.28 -9.76
CA ALA A 114 20.08 -5.67 -10.11
C ALA A 114 20.90 -6.09 -11.34
N HIS A 115 20.92 -5.28 -12.39
CA HIS A 115 21.78 -5.53 -13.57
C HIS A 115 23.26 -5.49 -13.23
N ALA A 116 23.70 -4.60 -12.35
CA ALA A 116 25.10 -4.59 -11.92
C ALA A 116 25.47 -5.86 -11.14
N VAL A 117 24.61 -6.34 -10.25
CA VAL A 117 24.81 -7.59 -9.51
C VAL A 117 24.89 -8.77 -10.48
N GLU A 118 23.96 -8.85 -11.43
CA GLU A 118 23.91 -9.95 -12.41
C GLU A 118 25.17 -10.02 -13.29
N ASN A 119 25.71 -8.85 -13.69
CA ASN A 119 26.82 -8.77 -14.62
C ASN A 119 28.22 -8.76 -13.97
N TYR A 120 28.34 -8.27 -12.73
CA TYR A 120 29.64 -7.99 -12.11
C TYR A 120 29.90 -8.77 -10.82
N VAL A 121 28.87 -9.40 -10.21
CA VAL A 121 29.05 -10.18 -8.99
C VAL A 121 29.14 -11.67 -9.34
N SER A 122 30.19 -12.35 -8.91
CA SER A 122 30.35 -13.79 -9.13
C SER A 122 29.17 -14.58 -8.53
N GLY A 123 28.44 -15.30 -9.35
CA GLY A 123 27.23 -16.03 -8.95
C GLY A 123 25.98 -15.16 -8.79
N GLY A 124 26.06 -13.87 -9.10
CA GLY A 124 24.93 -12.92 -9.02
C GLY A 124 23.74 -13.31 -9.91
N GLU A 125 24.02 -13.89 -11.07
CA GLU A 125 23.02 -14.43 -12.00
C GLU A 125 22.11 -15.51 -11.39
N ARG A 126 22.62 -16.29 -10.40
CA ARG A 126 21.85 -17.33 -9.71
C ARG A 126 20.74 -16.77 -8.84
N LEU A 127 20.91 -15.55 -8.34
CA LEU A 127 19.92 -14.84 -7.51
C LEU A 127 18.78 -14.23 -8.35
N ARG A 128 18.94 -14.19 -9.67
CA ARG A 128 17.97 -13.59 -10.62
C ARG A 128 17.48 -12.22 -10.15
N PRO A 129 18.37 -11.29 -9.78
CA PRO A 129 17.98 -10.04 -9.11
C PRO A 129 17.08 -9.17 -9.99
N VAL A 130 17.25 -9.21 -11.30
CA VAL A 130 16.40 -8.47 -12.25
C VAL A 130 14.96 -9.03 -12.23
N GLU A 131 14.76 -10.34 -12.20
CA GLU A 131 13.43 -10.95 -12.09
C GLU A 131 12.75 -10.59 -10.76
N VAL A 132 13.51 -10.60 -9.65
CA VAL A 132 13.03 -10.21 -8.31
C VAL A 132 12.53 -8.76 -8.32
N VAL A 133 13.30 -7.83 -8.89
CA VAL A 133 12.90 -6.41 -8.99
C VAL A 133 11.67 -6.23 -9.87
N GLN A 134 11.57 -6.97 -10.97
CA GLN A 134 10.41 -6.93 -11.86
C GLN A 134 9.15 -7.48 -11.19
N GLU A 135 9.25 -8.55 -10.41
CA GLU A 135 8.14 -9.08 -9.63
C GLU A 135 7.70 -8.08 -8.55
N TYR A 136 8.67 -7.52 -7.82
CA TYR A 136 8.41 -6.46 -6.86
C TYR A 136 7.71 -5.26 -7.50
N ARG A 137 8.17 -4.80 -8.67
CA ARG A 137 7.53 -3.72 -9.44
C ARG A 137 6.05 -3.99 -9.70
N ARG A 138 5.70 -5.22 -10.14
CA ARG A 138 4.30 -5.59 -10.40
C ARG A 138 3.47 -5.53 -9.12
N THR A 139 4.00 -6.04 -8.03
CA THR A 139 3.34 -6.07 -6.73
C THR A 139 3.10 -4.67 -6.19
N ILE A 140 4.14 -3.84 -6.08
CA ILE A 140 4.02 -2.50 -5.50
C ILE A 140 3.13 -1.57 -6.34
N LEU A 141 3.19 -1.67 -7.67
CA LEU A 141 2.31 -0.87 -8.54
C LEU A 141 0.85 -1.34 -8.45
N SER A 142 0.60 -2.61 -8.16
CA SER A 142 -0.76 -3.09 -7.92
C SER A 142 -1.34 -2.60 -6.59
N GLU A 143 -0.52 -2.40 -5.57
CA GLU A 143 -0.92 -1.82 -4.28
C GLU A 143 -1.33 -0.34 -4.38
N LEU A 144 -0.91 0.36 -5.43
CA LEU A 144 -1.31 1.77 -5.68
C LEU A 144 -2.71 1.91 -6.28
N ASP A 145 -3.39 0.82 -6.56
CA ASP A 145 -4.73 0.82 -7.12
C ASP A 145 -5.73 0.21 -6.13
N LEU A 146 -6.36 1.08 -5.35
CA LEU A 146 -7.32 0.66 -4.32
C LEU A 146 -8.57 -0.01 -4.89
N THR A 147 -8.84 0.11 -6.19
CA THR A 147 -9.95 -0.63 -6.84
C THR A 147 -9.69 -2.14 -6.82
N ARG A 148 -8.43 -2.56 -6.91
CA ARG A 148 -8.03 -3.97 -6.81
C ARG A 148 -8.18 -4.49 -5.39
N GLU A 149 -7.75 -3.70 -4.40
CA GLU A 149 -7.92 -4.06 -2.99
C GLU A 149 -9.40 -4.21 -2.64
N ALA A 150 -10.24 -3.27 -3.10
CA ALA A 150 -11.68 -3.34 -2.93
C ALA A 150 -12.29 -4.57 -3.60
N ALA A 151 -11.90 -4.89 -4.83
CA ALA A 151 -12.38 -6.07 -5.54
C ALA A 151 -12.01 -7.38 -4.83
N ASN A 152 -10.78 -7.46 -4.33
CA ASN A 152 -10.30 -8.61 -3.54
C ASN A 152 -11.07 -8.75 -2.22
N GLY A 153 -11.30 -7.64 -1.51
CA GLY A 153 -12.10 -7.62 -0.27
C GLY A 153 -13.53 -8.08 -0.50
N MET A 154 -14.16 -7.62 -1.58
CA MET A 154 -15.50 -8.08 -1.95
C MET A 154 -15.54 -9.56 -2.34
N GLN A 155 -14.52 -10.04 -3.05
CA GLN A 155 -14.42 -11.47 -3.37
C GLN A 155 -14.26 -12.30 -2.09
N LEU A 156 -13.41 -11.84 -1.18
CA LEU A 156 -13.22 -12.49 0.12
C LEU A 156 -14.52 -12.50 0.91
N LYS A 157 -15.25 -11.38 0.97
CA LYS A 157 -16.57 -11.30 1.64
C LYS A 157 -17.57 -12.31 1.09
N ARG A 158 -17.64 -12.48 -0.23
CA ARG A 158 -18.49 -13.51 -0.87
C ARG A 158 -18.08 -14.94 -0.51
N ASN A 159 -16.76 -15.20 -0.51
CA ASN A 159 -16.24 -16.54 -0.21
C ASN A 159 -16.50 -16.96 1.22
N PHE A 160 -16.61 -16.01 2.15
CA PHE A 160 -16.86 -16.23 3.58
C PHE A 160 -18.25 -15.79 4.03
N GLU A 161 -19.19 -15.67 3.10
CA GLU A 161 -20.59 -15.33 3.41
C GLU A 161 -21.19 -16.42 4.31
N GLY A 162 -21.73 -16.00 5.46
CA GLY A 162 -22.27 -16.92 6.48
C GLY A 162 -21.21 -17.55 7.40
N SER A 163 -19.91 -17.27 7.22
CA SER A 163 -18.89 -17.75 8.16
C SER A 163 -18.97 -17.00 9.49
N THR A 164 -18.85 -17.74 10.59
CA THR A 164 -18.74 -17.18 11.95
C THR A 164 -17.28 -16.97 12.38
N GLU A 165 -16.32 -17.46 11.58
CA GLU A 165 -14.91 -17.43 11.91
C GLU A 165 -14.19 -16.17 11.38
N MET A 166 -14.77 -15.54 10.35
CA MET A 166 -14.15 -14.38 9.71
C MET A 166 -15.19 -13.32 9.38
N TYR A 167 -14.93 -12.10 9.87
CA TYR A 167 -15.67 -10.90 9.51
C TYR A 167 -14.90 -10.10 8.48
N ILE A 168 -15.52 -9.78 7.35
CA ILE A 168 -14.94 -8.92 6.31
C ILE A 168 -15.75 -7.62 6.24
N PRO A 169 -15.12 -6.45 6.49
CA PRO A 169 -15.78 -5.16 6.44
C PRO A 169 -16.52 -4.92 5.13
N HIS A 170 -17.61 -4.18 5.20
CA HIS A 170 -18.32 -3.74 4.00
C HIS A 170 -17.51 -2.68 3.27
N ILE A 171 -17.37 -2.82 1.94
CA ILE A 171 -16.71 -1.85 1.07
C ILE A 171 -17.79 -1.09 0.29
N TYR A 172 -17.79 0.23 0.41
CA TYR A 172 -18.73 1.13 -0.27
C TYR A 172 -18.21 1.43 -1.68
N MET A 173 -18.53 0.55 -2.63
CA MET A 173 -17.98 0.58 -4.00
C MET A 173 -18.26 1.90 -4.75
N GLU A 174 -19.34 2.59 -4.40
CA GLU A 174 -19.66 3.91 -4.95
C GLU A 174 -18.66 5.02 -4.55
N TYR A 175 -17.85 4.76 -3.51
CA TYR A 175 -16.79 5.64 -3.03
C TYR A 175 -15.40 5.02 -3.21
N VAL A 176 -15.26 4.04 -4.11
CA VAL A 176 -13.97 3.43 -4.45
C VAL A 176 -13.48 3.94 -5.80
N CYS A 177 -12.23 4.38 -5.82
CA CYS A 177 -11.50 4.67 -7.05
C CYS A 177 -10.01 4.35 -6.84
N LYS A 178 -9.17 4.62 -7.83
CA LYS A 178 -7.74 4.29 -7.75
C LYS A 178 -7.06 4.84 -6.50
N ASP A 179 -7.39 6.08 -6.12
CA ASP A 179 -6.66 6.82 -5.07
C ASP A 179 -7.36 6.78 -3.70
N ILE A 180 -8.61 6.32 -3.63
CA ILE A 180 -9.39 6.23 -2.39
C ILE A 180 -10.22 4.96 -2.32
N MET A 181 -10.44 4.49 -1.09
CA MET A 181 -11.38 3.42 -0.76
C MET A 181 -12.08 3.73 0.56
N VAL A 182 -13.40 3.56 0.58
CA VAL A 182 -14.23 3.71 1.78
C VAL A 182 -14.75 2.35 2.19
N MET A 183 -14.54 1.99 3.45
CA MET A 183 -15.02 0.74 4.02
C MET A 183 -15.50 0.94 5.45
N GLU A 184 -16.30 0.01 5.93
CA GLU A 184 -16.77 -0.07 7.29
C GLU A 184 -15.61 0.00 8.30
N LYS A 185 -15.84 0.68 9.43
CA LYS A 185 -14.86 0.89 10.50
C LYS A 185 -14.80 -0.29 11.46
#